data_28bb668e4149db1d82ac2e8709f666c7
#
_entry.id   28bb668e4149db1d82ac2e8709f666c7
#
_cell.length_a   1.000
_cell.length_b   1.000
_cell.length_c   1.000
_cell.angle_alpha   90.00
_cell.angle_beta   90.00
_cell.angle_gamma   90.00
#
_symmetry.space_group_name_H-M   'P 1'
#
loop_
_entity.id
_entity.type
_entity.pdbx_description
1 polymer ?
#
loop_
_entity_poly.entity_id
_entity_poly.type
_entity_poly.pdbx_seq_one_letter_code
_entity_poly.pdbx_strand_id
1 'polypeptide(L)'
;MNITIVAPYCSLPSEPHFNRFWYLAELLSQSHDVLLITSNFKHYDKSFRRPEDAESASQGRLKVMLLEESGYDKNVSLDRVKSHHVFVKHFEQWLNNCRPGEQDVVFSAYPLIATNLLLGEHKARLGYKLIIDVQDVWPESFSSVVPFLKKIPHNLLPFSSRANRAYRYADALVAVSQTYLDRAKEANPNVPGEVVYIGADFPKLDAAPAKDFGDSKTRFFYLGTLSYSYDVETVCKGVRKLLDDGKNVELHIMGGGPDLD
;
A
#
# COMPACT_ATOMS: atom_id res chain seq x y z
N MET A 1 -23.75 -7.86 -1.03
CA MET A 1 -23.12 -7.37 0.21
C MET A 1 -22.68 -5.92 -0.01
N ASN A 2 -22.63 -5.16 1.05
CA ASN A 2 -22.08 -3.81 1.09
C ASN A 2 -20.63 -3.87 1.57
N ILE A 3 -19.69 -3.61 0.71
CA ILE A 3 -18.25 -3.70 0.99
C ILE A 3 -17.66 -2.29 1.00
N THR A 4 -16.96 -1.95 2.07
CA THR A 4 -16.19 -0.70 2.13
C THR A 4 -14.70 -1.01 2.04
N ILE A 5 -14.00 -0.41 1.08
CA ILE A 5 -12.54 -0.49 0.94
C ILE A 5 -11.96 0.83 1.42
N VAL A 6 -11.09 0.77 2.42
CA VAL A 6 -10.42 1.95 2.98
C VAL A 6 -8.95 1.92 2.59
N ALA A 7 -8.58 2.73 1.61
CA ALA A 7 -7.25 2.73 1.01
C ALA A 7 -6.76 4.17 0.73
N PRO A 8 -6.18 4.86 1.73
CA PRO A 8 -5.79 6.27 1.63
C PRO A 8 -4.87 6.58 0.45
N TYR A 9 -4.03 5.63 0.06
CA TYR A 9 -3.06 5.78 -1.04
C TYR A 9 -3.51 5.12 -2.35
N CYS A 10 -4.81 4.86 -2.50
CA CYS A 10 -5.32 4.26 -3.73
C CYS A 10 -5.21 5.24 -4.89
N SER A 11 -4.67 4.79 -6.03
CA SER A 11 -4.71 5.53 -7.30
C SER A 11 -6.03 5.24 -8.02
N LEU A 12 -6.59 6.27 -8.67
CA LEU A 12 -7.80 6.16 -9.50
C LEU A 12 -7.44 5.83 -10.95
N PRO A 13 -8.38 5.38 -11.79
CA PRO A 13 -8.11 4.96 -13.18
C PRO A 13 -7.45 6.01 -14.07
N SER A 14 -7.72 7.28 -13.83
CA SER A 14 -7.12 8.41 -14.55
C SER A 14 -5.64 8.64 -14.20
N GLU A 15 -5.11 7.93 -13.20
CA GLU A 15 -3.76 8.08 -12.68
C GLU A 15 -2.85 6.98 -13.23
N PRO A 16 -1.54 7.26 -13.43
CA PRO A 16 -0.65 6.38 -14.20
C PRO A 16 -0.22 5.10 -13.48
N HIS A 17 -0.65 4.86 -12.25
CA HIS A 17 -0.16 3.77 -11.44
C HIS A 17 -1.21 2.69 -11.23
N PHE A 18 -0.82 1.40 -11.44
CA PHE A 18 -1.61 0.28 -11.00
C PHE A 18 -1.80 0.33 -9.48
N ASN A 19 -3.04 0.08 -9.05
CA ASN A 19 -3.35 -0.02 -7.63
C ASN A 19 -4.24 -1.21 -7.33
N ARG A 20 -3.76 -2.10 -6.43
CA ARG A 20 -4.49 -3.33 -6.08
C ARG A 20 -5.85 -3.07 -5.45
N PHE A 21 -6.02 -1.96 -4.71
CA PHE A 21 -7.31 -1.63 -4.10
C PHE A 21 -8.32 -1.15 -5.12
N TRP A 22 -7.87 -0.41 -6.14
CA TRP A 22 -8.72 -0.08 -7.27
C TRP A 22 -9.16 -1.35 -8.01
N TYR A 23 -8.20 -2.21 -8.37
CA TYR A 23 -8.50 -3.47 -9.04
C TYR A 23 -9.46 -4.35 -8.24
N LEU A 24 -9.27 -4.45 -6.92
CA LEU A 24 -10.17 -5.17 -6.03
C LEU A 24 -11.56 -4.54 -5.98
N ALA A 25 -11.65 -3.21 -5.91
CA ALA A 25 -12.93 -2.48 -5.91
C ALA A 25 -13.72 -2.71 -7.20
N GLU A 26 -13.04 -2.63 -8.35
CA GLU A 26 -13.62 -2.87 -9.66
C GLU A 26 -14.11 -4.32 -9.79
N LEU A 27 -13.30 -5.29 -9.39
CA LEU A 27 -13.66 -6.71 -9.41
C LEU A 27 -14.87 -7.02 -8.52
N LEU A 28 -14.87 -6.54 -7.28
CA LEU A 28 -15.95 -6.76 -6.33
C LEU A 28 -17.25 -6.05 -6.73
N SER A 29 -17.15 -4.90 -7.39
CA SER A 29 -18.34 -4.14 -7.84
C SER A 29 -19.16 -4.83 -8.92
N GLN A 30 -18.62 -5.87 -9.56
CA GLN A 30 -19.38 -6.68 -10.52
C GLN A 30 -20.56 -7.41 -9.85
N SER A 31 -20.45 -7.73 -8.56
CA SER A 31 -21.48 -8.50 -7.83
C SER A 31 -21.90 -7.89 -6.47
N HIS A 32 -21.20 -6.88 -5.97
CA HIS A 32 -21.43 -6.25 -4.66
C HIS A 32 -21.52 -4.74 -4.77
N ASP A 33 -22.16 -4.09 -3.81
CA ASP A 33 -22.11 -2.63 -3.67
C ASP A 33 -20.82 -2.27 -2.95
N VAL A 34 -19.96 -1.50 -3.61
CA VAL A 34 -18.61 -1.18 -3.13
C VAL A 34 -18.47 0.31 -2.91
N LEU A 35 -18.01 0.70 -1.73
CA LEU A 35 -17.55 2.04 -1.40
C LEU A 35 -16.03 2.03 -1.25
N LEU A 36 -15.32 2.71 -2.16
CA LEU A 36 -13.89 2.95 -2.03
C LEU A 36 -13.64 4.32 -1.38
N ILE A 37 -13.03 4.32 -0.21
CA ILE A 37 -12.63 5.53 0.51
C ILE A 37 -11.13 5.72 0.32
N THR A 38 -10.75 6.85 -0.26
CA THR A 38 -9.35 7.23 -0.48
C THR A 38 -9.12 8.71 -0.14
N SER A 39 -7.87 9.17 -0.17
CA SER A 39 -7.53 10.58 0.06
C SER A 39 -7.81 11.44 -1.18
N ASN A 40 -8.12 12.71 -0.97
CA ASN A 40 -8.07 13.71 -2.04
C ASN A 40 -6.63 14.08 -2.42
N PHE A 41 -5.62 13.72 -1.61
CA PHE A 41 -4.21 13.98 -1.88
C PHE A 41 -3.55 12.79 -2.57
N LYS A 42 -2.88 13.02 -3.69
CA LYS A 42 -2.13 12.01 -4.43
C LYS A 42 -0.70 11.90 -3.90
N HIS A 43 -0.42 10.81 -3.24
CA HIS A 43 0.87 10.57 -2.58
C HIS A 43 2.07 10.57 -3.56
N TYR A 44 1.87 10.15 -4.81
CA TYR A 44 2.96 9.94 -5.77
C TYR A 44 3.45 11.25 -6.41
N ASP A 45 2.55 12.19 -6.77
CA ASP A 45 2.88 13.47 -7.42
C ASP A 45 2.64 14.70 -6.54
N LYS A 46 2.19 14.51 -5.28
CA LYS A 46 1.97 15.55 -4.28
C LYS A 46 0.94 16.60 -4.69
N SER A 47 -0.03 16.21 -5.50
CA SER A 47 -1.14 17.06 -5.94
C SER A 47 -2.48 16.61 -5.36
N PHE A 48 -3.51 17.40 -5.58
CA PHE A 48 -4.85 17.13 -5.07
C PHE A 48 -5.80 16.70 -6.17
N ARG A 49 -6.67 15.75 -5.85
CA ARG A 49 -7.84 15.36 -6.63
C ARG A 49 -8.95 16.38 -6.45
N ARG A 50 -9.72 16.56 -7.49
CA ARG A 50 -10.96 17.33 -7.46
C ARG A 50 -12.14 16.39 -7.20
N PRO A 51 -13.29 16.88 -6.72
CA PRO A 51 -14.49 16.06 -6.55
C PRO A 51 -14.90 15.30 -7.83
N GLU A 52 -14.74 15.93 -9.00
CA GLU A 52 -15.07 15.34 -10.31
C GLU A 52 -14.24 14.09 -10.63
N ASP A 53 -13.04 13.98 -10.07
CA ASP A 53 -12.18 12.77 -10.24
C ASP A 53 -12.81 11.54 -9.56
N ALA A 54 -13.46 11.72 -8.41
CA ALA A 54 -14.20 10.66 -7.74
C ALA A 54 -15.54 10.34 -8.44
N GLU A 55 -16.23 11.35 -8.93
CA GLU A 55 -17.49 11.17 -9.67
C GLU A 55 -17.25 10.37 -10.95
N SER A 56 -16.21 10.72 -11.72
CA SER A 56 -15.85 10.01 -12.95
C SER A 56 -15.36 8.57 -12.71
N ALA A 57 -14.74 8.31 -11.56
CA ALA A 57 -14.32 6.99 -11.16
C ALA A 57 -15.46 6.12 -10.59
N SER A 58 -16.57 6.73 -10.19
CA SER A 58 -17.74 6.03 -9.63
C SER A 58 -18.60 5.49 -10.77
N GLN A 59 -18.75 4.16 -10.86
CA GLN A 59 -19.51 3.51 -11.92
C GLN A 59 -20.34 2.33 -11.38
N GLY A 60 -21.61 2.25 -11.81
CA GLY A 60 -22.49 1.14 -11.43
C GLY A 60 -22.62 0.99 -9.92
N ARG A 61 -22.12 -0.14 -9.39
CA ARG A 61 -22.10 -0.46 -7.95
C ARG A 61 -20.86 0.04 -7.21
N LEU A 62 -19.90 0.63 -7.90
CA LEU A 62 -18.71 1.21 -7.31
C LEU A 62 -18.92 2.70 -7.08
N LYS A 63 -18.79 3.12 -5.83
CA LYS A 63 -18.75 4.52 -5.42
C LYS A 63 -17.38 4.85 -4.86
N VAL A 64 -16.86 6.02 -5.20
CA VAL A 64 -15.60 6.55 -4.70
C VAL A 64 -15.87 7.74 -3.80
N MET A 65 -15.27 7.75 -2.63
CA MET A 65 -15.32 8.84 -1.68
C MET A 65 -13.91 9.37 -1.42
N LEU A 66 -13.71 10.68 -1.62
CA LEU A 66 -12.49 11.37 -1.26
C LEU A 66 -12.62 11.96 0.14
N LEU A 67 -11.68 11.63 1.02
CA LEU A 67 -11.53 12.32 2.30
C LEU A 67 -10.39 13.33 2.20
N GLU A 68 -10.60 14.48 2.84
CA GLU A 68 -9.63 15.56 2.82
C GLU A 68 -8.36 15.21 3.60
N GLU A 69 -7.24 15.62 3.03
CA GLU A 69 -5.91 15.55 3.61
C GLU A 69 -5.20 16.88 3.34
N SER A 70 -4.31 17.34 4.23
CA SER A 70 -3.64 18.63 4.03
C SER A 70 -2.47 18.57 3.04
N GLY A 71 -2.04 17.36 2.68
CA GLY A 71 -0.89 17.16 1.80
C GLY A 71 0.46 17.40 2.44
N TYR A 72 1.52 17.02 1.73
CA TYR A 72 2.92 17.19 2.14
C TYR A 72 3.86 17.00 0.94
N ASP A 73 5.03 17.64 0.98
CA ASP A 73 6.02 17.54 -0.11
C ASP A 73 6.99 16.38 0.12
N LYS A 74 7.42 16.16 1.38
CA LYS A 74 8.43 15.14 1.72
C LYS A 74 7.82 13.94 2.43
N ASN A 75 8.21 12.73 1.99
CA ASN A 75 7.70 11.46 2.56
C ASN A 75 8.11 11.25 4.04
N VAL A 76 9.19 11.88 4.50
CA VAL A 76 9.59 11.90 5.90
C VAL A 76 9.53 13.34 6.39
N SER A 77 8.40 13.74 6.99
CA SER A 77 8.17 15.11 7.45
C SER A 77 7.07 15.17 8.51
N LEU A 78 7.06 16.25 9.30
CA LEU A 78 5.96 16.54 10.23
C LEU A 78 4.66 16.87 9.48
N ASP A 79 4.76 17.47 8.30
CA ASP A 79 3.58 17.77 7.46
C ASP A 79 2.86 16.49 7.04
N ARG A 80 3.60 15.40 6.74
CA ARG A 80 2.99 14.09 6.49
C ARG A 80 2.22 13.58 7.70
N VAL A 81 2.77 13.72 8.90
CA VAL A 81 2.08 13.33 10.15
C VAL A 81 0.80 14.14 10.33
N LYS A 82 0.88 15.46 10.11
CA LYS A 82 -0.28 16.36 10.16
C LYS A 82 -1.33 15.98 9.10
N SER A 83 -0.91 15.72 7.89
CA SER A 83 -1.79 15.32 6.78
C SER A 83 -2.55 14.04 7.11
N HIS A 84 -1.86 13.00 7.57
CA HIS A 84 -2.50 11.77 8.04
C HIS A 84 -3.49 12.03 9.20
N HIS A 85 -3.18 12.95 10.10
CA HIS A 85 -4.10 13.30 11.19
C HIS A 85 -5.39 13.94 10.67
N VAL A 86 -5.28 14.81 9.65
CA VAL A 86 -6.46 15.41 9.00
C VAL A 86 -7.32 14.33 8.34
N PHE A 87 -6.70 13.41 7.58
CA PHE A 87 -7.41 12.28 6.99
C PHE A 87 -8.14 11.44 8.04
N VAL A 88 -7.44 11.07 9.12
CA VAL A 88 -8.01 10.25 10.21
C VAL A 88 -9.18 10.96 10.87
N LYS A 89 -9.12 12.28 11.05
CA LYS A 89 -10.23 13.06 11.60
C LYS A 89 -11.48 13.03 10.71
N HIS A 90 -11.33 13.21 9.40
CA HIS A 90 -12.45 13.11 8.47
C HIS A 90 -12.99 11.68 8.36
N PHE A 91 -12.10 10.69 8.44
CA PHE A 91 -12.50 9.29 8.49
C PHE A 91 -13.31 8.95 9.75
N GLU A 92 -12.90 9.45 10.92
CA GLU A 92 -13.64 9.29 12.17
C GLU A 92 -15.03 9.94 12.10
N GLN A 93 -15.12 11.14 11.53
CA GLN A 93 -16.40 11.80 11.29
C GLN A 93 -17.32 10.98 10.40
N TRP A 94 -16.79 10.40 9.32
CA TRP A 94 -17.54 9.48 8.47
C TRP A 94 -18.03 8.25 9.25
N LEU A 95 -17.15 7.58 9.99
CA LEU A 95 -17.51 6.42 10.82
C LEU A 95 -18.58 6.72 11.85
N ASN A 96 -18.51 7.89 12.48
CA ASN A 96 -19.52 8.31 13.47
C ASN A 96 -20.93 8.50 12.86
N ASN A 97 -21.00 8.86 11.58
CA ASN A 97 -22.24 9.02 10.84
C ASN A 97 -22.79 7.69 10.26
N CYS A 98 -21.97 6.62 10.23
CA CYS A 98 -22.40 5.31 9.76
C CYS A 98 -23.40 4.66 10.72
N ARG A 99 -24.40 3.97 10.16
CA ARG A 99 -25.41 3.22 10.90
C ARG A 99 -25.04 1.74 10.99
N PRO A 100 -25.49 1.03 12.03
CA PRO A 100 -25.33 -0.42 12.10
C PRO A 100 -25.94 -1.12 10.86
N GLY A 101 -25.17 -2.05 10.28
CA GLY A 101 -25.59 -2.85 9.11
C GLY A 101 -25.47 -2.13 7.75
N GLU A 102 -24.92 -0.92 7.68
CA GLU A 102 -24.64 -0.27 6.39
C GLU A 102 -23.47 -0.94 5.64
N GLN A 103 -22.54 -1.54 6.36
CA GLN A 103 -21.41 -2.30 5.81
C GLN A 103 -21.47 -3.75 6.31
N ASP A 104 -21.30 -4.70 5.39
CA ASP A 104 -21.13 -6.12 5.75
C ASP A 104 -19.66 -6.43 6.01
N VAL A 105 -18.78 -5.89 5.16
CA VAL A 105 -17.33 -6.10 5.21
C VAL A 105 -16.61 -4.77 5.01
N VAL A 106 -15.59 -4.55 5.83
CA VAL A 106 -14.61 -3.47 5.62
C VAL A 106 -13.25 -4.09 5.31
N PHE A 107 -12.70 -3.75 4.16
CA PHE A 107 -11.36 -4.16 3.72
C PHE A 107 -10.43 -2.93 3.82
N SER A 108 -9.46 -2.99 4.71
CA SER A 108 -8.65 -1.81 5.08
C SER A 108 -7.18 -2.00 4.79
N ALA A 109 -6.61 -1.03 4.09
CA ALA A 109 -5.16 -0.96 3.88
C ALA A 109 -4.42 -0.66 5.19
N TYR A 110 -3.35 -1.42 5.44
CA TYR A 110 -2.36 -1.10 6.45
C TYR A 110 -1.07 -0.67 5.73
N PRO A 111 -0.39 0.45 6.09
CA PRO A 111 0.03 0.69 7.49
C PRO A 111 -0.62 1.90 8.20
N LEU A 112 -1.69 2.50 7.72
CA LEU A 112 -2.27 3.60 8.49
C LEU A 112 -2.92 3.07 9.78
N ILE A 113 -2.11 3.00 10.85
CA ILE A 113 -2.47 2.39 12.14
C ILE A 113 -3.73 3.02 12.73
N ALA A 114 -3.82 4.36 12.70
CA ALA A 114 -4.94 5.08 13.31
C ALA A 114 -6.29 4.74 12.67
N THR A 115 -6.35 4.65 11.34
CA THR A 115 -7.55 4.24 10.60
C THR A 115 -8.00 2.83 11.00
N ASN A 116 -7.05 1.89 11.09
CA ASN A 116 -7.35 0.52 11.47
C ASN A 116 -7.78 0.38 12.94
N LEU A 117 -7.27 1.24 13.83
CA LEU A 117 -7.75 1.32 15.21
C LEU A 117 -9.21 1.81 15.28
N LEU A 118 -9.53 2.89 14.58
CA LEU A 118 -10.90 3.42 14.52
C LEU A 118 -11.88 2.37 13.98
N LEU A 119 -11.51 1.66 12.91
CA LEU A 119 -12.31 0.56 12.40
C LEU A 119 -12.53 -0.52 13.45
N GLY A 120 -11.49 -0.94 14.16
CA GLY A 120 -11.62 -1.92 15.22
C GLY A 120 -12.52 -1.47 16.37
N GLU A 121 -12.40 -0.23 16.79
CA GLU A 121 -13.19 0.36 17.88
C GLU A 121 -14.68 0.51 17.52
N HIS A 122 -15.00 0.79 16.25
CA HIS A 122 -16.37 0.93 15.78
C HIS A 122 -17.03 -0.38 15.31
N LYS A 123 -16.25 -1.45 15.12
CA LYS A 123 -16.71 -2.73 14.56
C LYS A 123 -17.91 -3.31 15.29
N ALA A 124 -17.87 -3.33 16.62
CA ALA A 124 -18.96 -3.88 17.42
C ALA A 124 -20.26 -3.08 17.30
N ARG A 125 -20.17 -1.75 17.19
CA ARG A 125 -21.32 -0.87 17.01
C ARG A 125 -21.93 -0.99 15.61
N LEU A 126 -21.09 -1.09 14.58
CA LEU A 126 -21.53 -1.06 13.18
C LEU A 126 -21.83 -2.45 12.61
N GLY A 127 -21.28 -3.52 13.18
CA GLY A 127 -21.64 -4.89 12.86
C GLY A 127 -20.88 -5.53 11.67
N TYR A 128 -19.89 -4.84 11.09
CA TYR A 128 -19.13 -5.36 9.95
C TYR A 128 -18.03 -6.34 10.36
N LYS A 129 -17.56 -7.12 9.37
CA LYS A 129 -16.31 -7.89 9.46
C LYS A 129 -15.15 -7.05 8.95
N LEU A 130 -14.01 -7.06 9.66
CA LEU A 130 -12.82 -6.29 9.32
C LEU A 130 -11.73 -7.18 8.74
N ILE A 131 -11.35 -6.93 7.50
CA ILE A 131 -10.18 -7.53 6.84
C ILE A 131 -9.09 -6.46 6.74
N ILE A 132 -7.90 -6.77 7.24
CA ILE A 132 -6.75 -5.85 7.15
C ILE A 132 -5.76 -6.41 6.13
N ASP A 133 -5.40 -5.57 5.14
CA ASP A 133 -4.41 -5.87 4.10
C ASP A 133 -3.06 -5.23 4.46
N VAL A 134 -2.10 -6.06 4.85
CA VAL A 134 -0.79 -5.66 5.35
C VAL A 134 0.18 -5.52 4.17
N GLN A 135 0.39 -4.29 3.71
CA GLN A 135 1.30 -3.96 2.61
C GLN A 135 2.67 -3.45 3.08
N ASP A 136 2.76 -3.04 4.33
CA ASP A 136 4.00 -2.63 4.98
C ASP A 136 3.88 -2.90 6.48
N VAL A 137 4.99 -3.05 7.18
CA VAL A 137 5.02 -3.33 8.62
C VAL A 137 5.49 -2.11 9.40
N TRP A 138 4.54 -1.23 9.71
CA TRP A 138 4.79 -0.13 10.63
C TRP A 138 4.56 -0.58 12.07
N PRO A 139 5.42 -0.15 13.01
CA PRO A 139 6.51 0.81 12.90
C PRO A 139 7.87 0.23 12.47
N GLU A 140 7.98 -1.06 12.25
CA GLU A 140 9.25 -1.79 12.01
C GLU A 140 10.01 -1.24 10.79
N SER A 141 9.31 -0.89 9.71
CA SER A 141 9.94 -0.30 8.51
C SER A 141 10.60 1.05 8.77
N PHE A 142 10.27 1.75 9.85
CA PHE A 142 11.01 2.97 10.22
C PHE A 142 12.46 2.70 10.60
N SER A 143 12.78 1.48 11.03
CA SER A 143 14.15 1.08 11.33
C SER A 143 15.06 1.12 10.10
N SER A 144 14.51 0.98 8.89
CA SER A 144 15.27 1.10 7.65
C SER A 144 15.71 2.55 7.39
N VAL A 145 14.91 3.54 7.83
CA VAL A 145 15.17 4.98 7.66
C VAL A 145 15.99 5.56 8.82
N VAL A 146 15.77 5.02 10.04
CA VAL A 146 16.41 5.53 11.26
C VAL A 146 17.32 4.42 11.84
N PRO A 147 18.64 4.45 11.55
CA PRO A 147 19.56 3.35 11.92
C PRO A 147 19.56 2.99 13.40
N PHE A 148 19.35 3.96 14.29
CA PHE A 148 19.26 3.73 15.74
C PHE A 148 18.13 2.75 16.10
N LEU A 149 17.00 2.79 15.38
CA LEU A 149 15.85 1.94 15.65
C LEU A 149 16.11 0.46 15.30
N LYS A 150 17.11 0.15 14.45
CA LYS A 150 17.50 -1.24 14.12
C LYS A 150 17.92 -2.08 15.34
N LYS A 151 18.39 -1.41 16.40
CA LYS A 151 18.84 -2.07 17.64
C LYS A 151 17.73 -2.28 18.66
N ILE A 152 16.55 -1.70 18.42
CA ILE A 152 15.41 -1.79 19.32
C ILE A 152 14.56 -2.99 18.90
N PRO A 153 14.24 -3.93 19.82
CA PRO A 153 13.29 -5.01 19.54
C PRO A 153 11.97 -4.42 19.02
N HIS A 154 11.36 -5.05 18.00
CA HIS A 154 10.20 -4.50 17.31
C HIS A 154 9.01 -4.20 18.26
N ASN A 155 8.82 -5.00 19.30
CA ASN A 155 7.78 -4.81 20.30
C ASN A 155 7.99 -3.59 21.22
N LEU A 156 9.20 -3.03 21.25
CA LEU A 156 9.56 -1.82 22.00
C LEU A 156 9.62 -0.57 21.12
N LEU A 157 9.43 -0.68 19.81
CA LEU A 157 9.39 0.47 18.93
C LEU A 157 8.19 1.38 19.25
N PRO A 158 8.31 2.70 19.06
CA PRO A 158 7.17 3.60 19.15
C PRO A 158 6.00 3.09 18.29
N PHE A 159 4.78 3.18 18.81
CA PHE A 159 3.54 2.74 18.15
C PHE A 159 3.34 1.22 18.01
N SER A 160 4.28 0.33 18.39
CA SER A 160 4.12 -1.14 18.30
C SER A 160 2.88 -1.65 19.02
N SER A 161 2.59 -1.13 20.21
CA SER A 161 1.37 -1.51 20.96
C SER A 161 0.08 -1.14 20.22
N ARG A 162 0.09 0.00 19.52
CA ARG A 162 -1.05 0.45 18.69
C ARG A 162 -1.19 -0.40 17.44
N ALA A 163 -0.07 -0.74 16.77
CA ALA A 163 -0.04 -1.64 15.63
C ALA A 163 -0.59 -3.03 16.00
N ASN A 164 -0.10 -3.61 17.11
CA ASN A 164 -0.59 -4.89 17.62
C ASN A 164 -2.08 -4.85 17.96
N ARG A 165 -2.57 -3.73 18.52
CA ARG A 165 -4.01 -3.56 18.79
C ARG A 165 -4.82 -3.50 17.49
N ALA A 166 -4.33 -2.83 16.45
CA ALA A 166 -4.98 -2.81 15.14
C ALA A 166 -5.10 -4.23 14.55
N TYR A 167 -4.02 -5.01 14.55
CA TYR A 167 -4.05 -6.41 14.08
C TYR A 167 -5.03 -7.29 14.87
N ARG A 168 -5.16 -7.09 16.19
CA ARG A 168 -6.13 -7.86 17.01
C ARG A 168 -7.59 -7.60 16.65
N TYR A 169 -7.90 -6.48 16.05
CA TYR A 169 -9.27 -6.17 15.62
C TYR A 169 -9.68 -6.90 14.34
N ALA A 170 -8.72 -7.40 13.54
CA ALA A 170 -9.01 -8.09 12.29
C ALA A 170 -9.79 -9.39 12.51
N ASP A 171 -10.81 -9.64 11.69
CA ASP A 171 -11.47 -10.92 11.52
C ASP A 171 -10.75 -11.81 10.49
N ALA A 172 -10.01 -11.19 9.57
CA ALA A 172 -9.09 -11.85 8.65
C ALA A 172 -7.93 -10.93 8.28
N LEU A 173 -6.80 -11.52 7.88
CA LEU A 173 -5.61 -10.80 7.41
C LEU A 173 -5.30 -11.20 5.97
N VAL A 174 -4.95 -10.23 5.17
CA VAL A 174 -4.28 -10.42 3.89
C VAL A 174 -2.93 -9.73 3.98
N ALA A 175 -1.89 -10.32 3.41
CA ALA A 175 -0.57 -9.69 3.41
C ALA A 175 0.16 -9.89 2.08
N VAL A 176 1.02 -8.95 1.71
CA VAL A 176 1.78 -9.01 0.45
C VAL A 176 2.99 -9.94 0.52
N SER A 177 3.30 -10.48 1.69
CA SER A 177 4.36 -11.48 1.89
C SER A 177 4.10 -12.32 3.14
N GLN A 178 4.74 -13.50 3.22
CA GLN A 178 4.67 -14.36 4.39
C GLN A 178 5.22 -13.65 5.63
N THR A 179 6.34 -12.95 5.52
CA THR A 179 6.95 -12.20 6.63
C THR A 179 5.99 -11.17 7.22
N TYR A 180 5.19 -10.49 6.40
CA TYR A 180 4.23 -9.50 6.87
C TYR A 180 3.01 -10.16 7.52
N LEU A 181 2.57 -11.29 6.97
CA LEU A 181 1.50 -12.08 7.59
C LEU A 181 1.94 -12.62 8.95
N ASP A 182 3.14 -13.17 9.06
CA ASP A 182 3.68 -13.70 10.30
C ASP A 182 3.79 -12.60 11.36
N ARG A 183 4.29 -11.43 10.99
CA ARG A 183 4.34 -10.25 11.89
C ARG A 183 2.95 -9.85 12.41
N ALA A 184 1.94 -9.83 11.58
CA ALA A 184 0.58 -9.50 12.01
C ALA A 184 -0.01 -10.60 12.90
N LYS A 185 0.28 -11.86 12.60
CA LYS A 185 -0.14 -13.04 13.39
C LYS A 185 0.52 -13.12 14.75
N GLU A 186 1.69 -12.54 14.97
CA GLU A 186 2.25 -12.42 16.35
C GLU A 186 1.28 -11.71 17.32
N ALA A 187 0.53 -10.73 16.81
CA ALA A 187 -0.46 -10.02 17.63
C ALA A 187 -1.85 -10.68 17.64
N ASN A 188 -2.18 -11.47 16.61
CA ASN A 188 -3.46 -12.15 16.44
C ASN A 188 -3.26 -13.58 15.88
N PRO A 189 -2.77 -14.54 16.69
CA PRO A 189 -2.28 -15.84 16.20
C PRO A 189 -3.34 -16.71 15.52
N ASN A 190 -4.59 -16.61 15.97
CA ASN A 190 -5.68 -17.48 15.51
C ASN A 190 -6.51 -16.88 14.37
N VAL A 191 -6.17 -15.67 13.91
CA VAL A 191 -6.91 -15.03 12.83
C VAL A 191 -6.64 -15.76 11.50
N PRO A 192 -7.68 -16.01 10.67
CA PRO A 192 -7.49 -16.47 9.30
C PRO A 192 -6.62 -15.47 8.54
N GLY A 193 -5.69 -15.96 7.70
CA GLY A 193 -4.83 -15.07 6.95
C GLY A 193 -4.22 -15.74 5.73
N GLU A 194 -4.12 -14.96 4.64
CA GLU A 194 -3.62 -15.39 3.34
C GLU A 194 -2.55 -14.43 2.81
N VAL A 195 -1.59 -14.99 2.07
CA VAL A 195 -0.59 -14.20 1.33
C VAL A 195 -1.10 -13.98 -0.08
N VAL A 196 -1.30 -12.70 -0.42
CA VAL A 196 -1.67 -12.27 -1.77
C VAL A 196 -0.67 -11.22 -2.21
N TYR A 197 0.26 -11.61 -3.08
CA TYR A 197 1.30 -10.71 -3.59
C TYR A 197 0.72 -9.49 -4.31
N ILE A 198 1.51 -8.42 -4.39
CA ILE A 198 1.16 -7.27 -5.22
C ILE A 198 1.10 -7.74 -6.67
N GLY A 199 -0.05 -7.55 -7.31
CA GLY A 199 -0.27 -7.94 -8.69
C GLY A 199 0.29 -6.93 -9.69
N ALA A 200 0.18 -7.28 -10.97
CA ALA A 200 0.42 -6.40 -12.10
C ALA A 200 -0.66 -6.61 -13.16
N ASP A 201 -0.84 -5.63 -14.03
CA ASP A 201 -1.78 -5.73 -15.16
C ASP A 201 -1.10 -6.47 -16.33
N PHE A 202 -1.06 -7.80 -16.25
CA PHE A 202 -0.42 -8.66 -17.26
C PHE A 202 -0.95 -8.44 -18.68
N PRO A 203 -2.26 -8.32 -18.95
CA PRO A 203 -2.73 -8.05 -20.31
C PRO A 203 -2.12 -6.82 -20.97
N LYS A 204 -1.83 -5.77 -20.21
CA LYS A 204 -1.13 -4.59 -20.74
C LYS A 204 0.35 -4.85 -20.99
N LEU A 205 0.98 -5.71 -20.18
CA LEU A 205 2.39 -6.09 -20.34
C LEU A 205 2.56 -7.05 -21.53
N ASP A 206 1.67 -8.02 -21.68
CA ASP A 206 1.71 -9.02 -22.75
C ASP A 206 1.44 -8.42 -24.14
N ALA A 207 0.78 -7.27 -24.21
CA ALA A 207 0.57 -6.54 -25.47
C ALA A 207 1.84 -5.89 -26.05
N ALA A 208 2.90 -5.80 -25.25
CA ALA A 208 4.18 -5.25 -25.72
C ALA A 208 4.92 -6.29 -26.57
N PRO A 209 5.36 -5.94 -27.81
CA PRO A 209 6.10 -6.88 -28.65
C PRO A 209 7.44 -7.24 -28.00
N ALA A 210 7.75 -8.53 -27.97
CA ALA A 210 9.06 -8.99 -27.53
C ALA A 210 10.15 -8.40 -28.45
N LYS A 211 11.15 -7.76 -27.85
CA LYS A 211 12.27 -7.19 -28.59
C LYS A 211 13.34 -8.25 -28.78
N ASP A 212 13.58 -8.61 -30.04
CA ASP A 212 14.76 -9.38 -30.41
C ASP A 212 15.95 -8.42 -30.50
N PHE A 213 16.96 -8.67 -29.71
CA PHE A 213 18.20 -7.87 -29.73
C PHE A 213 19.22 -8.38 -30.74
N GLY A 214 19.00 -9.56 -31.36
CA GLY A 214 19.86 -10.11 -32.42
C GLY A 214 21.28 -10.49 -31.97
N ASP A 215 21.53 -10.62 -30.66
CA ASP A 215 22.84 -10.94 -30.11
C ASP A 215 22.73 -11.98 -28.96
N SER A 216 23.89 -12.49 -28.50
CA SER A 216 23.97 -13.49 -27.41
C SER A 216 24.22 -12.86 -26.04
N LYS A 217 24.04 -11.54 -25.89
CA LYS A 217 24.30 -10.84 -24.64
C LYS A 217 23.22 -11.12 -23.59
N THR A 218 23.62 -11.49 -22.39
CA THR A 218 22.71 -11.58 -21.25
C THR A 218 22.45 -10.20 -20.69
N ARG A 219 21.18 -9.78 -20.67
CA ARG A 219 20.77 -8.48 -20.16
C ARG A 219 20.09 -8.60 -18.81
N PHE A 220 20.60 -7.85 -17.85
CA PHE A 220 19.98 -7.65 -16.55
C PHE A 220 19.23 -6.31 -16.56
N PHE A 221 18.03 -6.30 -15.97
CA PHE A 221 17.21 -5.10 -15.85
C PHE A 221 16.88 -4.86 -14.38
N TYR A 222 17.10 -3.62 -13.93
CA TYR A 222 16.58 -3.12 -12.68
C TYR A 222 15.58 -2.01 -12.98
N LEU A 223 14.35 -2.16 -12.49
CA LEU A 223 13.29 -1.14 -12.56
C LEU A 223 12.86 -0.81 -11.15
N GLY A 224 13.08 0.43 -10.70
CA GLY A 224 12.68 0.80 -9.35
C GLY A 224 13.33 2.07 -8.83
N THR A 225 13.04 2.36 -7.56
CA THR A 225 13.61 3.51 -6.86
C THR A 225 15.09 3.27 -6.56
N LEU A 226 15.93 4.27 -6.87
CA LEU A 226 17.33 4.29 -6.50
C LEU A 226 17.45 4.95 -5.12
N SER A 227 17.56 4.12 -4.09
CA SER A 227 17.70 4.56 -2.71
C SER A 227 18.47 3.52 -1.89
N TYR A 228 19.06 3.94 -0.81
CA TYR A 228 19.82 3.06 0.10
C TYR A 228 19.00 1.85 0.63
N SER A 229 17.67 1.87 0.51
CA SER A 229 16.81 0.73 0.86
C SER A 229 16.88 -0.40 -0.16
N TYR A 230 17.36 -0.12 -1.37
CA TYR A 230 17.52 -1.06 -2.46
C TYR A 230 19.00 -1.08 -2.83
N ASP A 231 19.72 -2.12 -2.41
CA ASP A 231 21.17 -2.25 -2.62
C ASP A 231 21.52 -2.47 -4.11
N VAL A 232 21.29 -1.44 -4.92
CA VAL A 232 21.56 -1.43 -6.36
C VAL A 232 23.07 -1.47 -6.62
N GLU A 233 23.88 -0.94 -5.70
CA GLU A 233 25.33 -0.97 -5.78
C GLU A 233 25.86 -2.41 -5.83
N THR A 234 25.30 -3.32 -5.04
CA THR A 234 25.68 -4.75 -5.09
C THR A 234 25.36 -5.36 -6.46
N VAL A 235 24.25 -4.98 -7.09
CA VAL A 235 23.92 -5.43 -8.45
C VAL A 235 24.97 -4.93 -9.45
N CYS A 236 25.34 -3.65 -9.39
CA CYS A 236 26.38 -3.07 -10.25
C CYS A 236 27.73 -3.79 -10.07
N LYS A 237 28.14 -4.05 -8.82
CA LYS A 237 29.38 -4.78 -8.52
C LYS A 237 29.34 -6.21 -9.04
N GLY A 238 28.19 -6.89 -8.92
CA GLY A 238 28.00 -8.24 -9.43
C GLY A 238 28.16 -8.32 -10.95
N VAL A 239 27.51 -7.39 -11.68
CA VAL A 239 27.62 -7.31 -13.15
C VAL A 239 29.04 -6.93 -13.57
N ARG A 240 29.69 -6.00 -12.86
CA ARG A 240 31.11 -5.67 -13.10
C ARG A 240 32.02 -6.89 -13.01
N LYS A 241 31.84 -7.71 -11.97
CA LYS A 241 32.59 -8.96 -11.81
C LYS A 241 32.39 -9.92 -12.99
N LEU A 242 31.15 -10.08 -13.46
CA LEU A 242 30.85 -10.91 -14.63
C LEU A 242 31.57 -10.39 -15.89
N LEU A 243 31.64 -9.07 -16.09
CA LEU A 243 32.38 -8.45 -17.20
C LEU A 243 33.90 -8.73 -17.06
N ASP A 244 34.44 -8.58 -15.86
CA ASP A 244 35.87 -8.88 -15.57
C ASP A 244 36.22 -10.35 -15.80
N ASP A 245 35.26 -11.27 -15.57
CA ASP A 245 35.34 -12.69 -15.85
C ASP A 245 35.08 -13.03 -17.36
N GLY A 246 35.01 -12.03 -18.23
CA GLY A 246 34.83 -12.19 -19.67
C GLY A 246 33.44 -12.62 -20.12
N LYS A 247 32.44 -12.49 -19.28
CA LYS A 247 31.04 -12.81 -19.62
C LYS A 247 30.43 -11.69 -20.47
N ASN A 248 29.65 -12.06 -21.49
CA ASN A 248 28.95 -11.12 -22.35
C ASN A 248 27.63 -10.67 -21.70
N VAL A 249 27.71 -9.67 -20.83
CA VAL A 249 26.56 -9.19 -20.02
C VAL A 249 26.38 -7.69 -20.14
N GLU A 250 25.18 -7.22 -19.84
CA GLU A 250 24.81 -5.81 -19.84
C GLU A 250 23.79 -5.55 -18.72
N LEU A 251 23.87 -4.40 -18.05
CA LEU A 251 22.93 -3.98 -17.01
C LEU A 251 22.23 -2.71 -17.44
N HIS A 252 20.91 -2.74 -17.44
CA HIS A 252 20.04 -1.58 -17.64
C HIS A 252 19.39 -1.21 -16.32
N ILE A 253 19.60 0.02 -15.88
CA ILE A 253 18.97 0.58 -14.67
C ILE A 253 17.98 1.65 -15.10
N MET A 254 16.70 1.47 -14.73
CA MET A 254 15.63 2.41 -15.03
C MET A 254 14.93 2.79 -13.74
N GLY A 255 14.97 4.06 -13.40
CA GLY A 255 14.36 4.58 -12.18
C GLY A 255 14.89 5.95 -11.81
N GLY A 256 14.45 6.44 -10.67
CA GLY A 256 14.90 7.68 -10.06
C GLY A 256 14.95 7.53 -8.54
N GLY A 257 15.58 8.46 -7.86
CA GLY A 257 15.69 8.43 -6.41
C GLY A 257 16.87 9.22 -5.88
N PRO A 258 17.02 9.29 -4.55
CA PRO A 258 18.09 10.07 -3.92
C PRO A 258 19.52 9.55 -4.24
N ASP A 259 19.66 8.30 -4.66
CA ASP A 259 20.96 7.67 -4.97
C ASP A 259 21.17 7.58 -6.50
N LEU A 260 20.56 8.49 -7.27
CA LEU A 260 20.75 8.55 -8.72
C LEU A 260 22.13 9.12 -9.12
N ASP A 261 22.68 10.01 -8.30
CA ASP A 261 24.00 10.67 -8.48
C ASP A 261 25.09 9.81 -7.77
#